data_f353a41029a28100c9acead49d81adcc
#
_entry.id   f353a41029a28100c9acead49d81adcc
#
_cell.length_a   1.000
_cell.length_b   1.000
_cell.length_c   1.000
_cell.angle_alpha   90.00
_cell.angle_beta   90.00
_cell.angle_gamma   90.00
#
_symmetry.space_group_name_H-M   'P 1'
#
loop_
_entity.id
_entity.type
_entity.pdbx_description
1 polymer ?
#
loop_
_entity_poly.entity_id
_entity_poly.type
_entity_poly.pdbx_seq_one_letter_code
_entity_poly.pdbx_strand_id
1 'polypeptide(L)'
;MAGGKETPRQKMIGMMYLVLTALLALNVSKSILDAFINIEANIQTGNITEVQRGDEKKSDVAAKRVNDEGGENKTAAGIYSVMEKIDKAAAEKIELIDRVKLLIFQACAEDLSPTAEKPICIKDRAEWKLDFANLKKPGLTKNSEPIKPIKMNLFHVAKKDAYDEQMLIMGINENIMAPNKTAPGFAVWPAMEKYRTEICDLIVEASSVIDEDGKKYSFKDPKIKKFKDFADLDKQLKKALDASDIKQDDKGIIASLYKGLTKNEMQADPHEEGKTRHWIGGTFDHAPSVAAIAALSSLQSEVLTA
;
A
#
# COMPACT_ATOMS: atom_id res chain seq x y z
N MET A 1 39.32 -40.96 -16.57
CA MET A 1 38.20 -40.27 -17.27
C MET A 1 38.83 -39.33 -18.25
N ALA A 2 38.70 -39.62 -19.55
CA ALA A 2 39.31 -38.83 -20.61
C ALA A 2 38.42 -37.61 -20.89
N GLY A 3 38.89 -36.42 -20.48
CA GLY A 3 38.32 -35.16 -20.87
C GLY A 3 38.63 -34.90 -22.33
N GLY A 4 37.75 -35.29 -23.24
CA GLY A 4 37.88 -34.99 -24.67
C GLY A 4 37.89 -33.46 -24.85
N LYS A 5 38.92 -32.91 -25.45
CA LYS A 5 38.98 -31.51 -25.87
C LYS A 5 37.76 -31.23 -26.79
N GLU A 6 36.88 -30.35 -26.38
CA GLU A 6 35.76 -29.91 -27.20
C GLU A 6 36.24 -29.40 -28.55
N THR A 7 35.61 -29.88 -29.61
CA THR A 7 35.94 -29.39 -30.96
C THR A 7 35.55 -27.92 -31.13
N PRO A 8 36.22 -27.14 -31.99
CA PRO A 8 35.85 -25.74 -32.21
C PRO A 8 34.37 -25.54 -32.59
N ARG A 9 33.78 -26.52 -33.27
CA ARG A 9 32.37 -26.53 -33.64
C ARG A 9 31.46 -26.66 -32.42
N GLN A 10 31.82 -27.53 -31.44
CA GLN A 10 31.06 -27.69 -30.19
C GLN A 10 31.12 -26.42 -29.34
N LYS A 11 32.27 -25.74 -29.27
CA LYS A 11 32.42 -24.46 -28.61
C LYS A 11 31.54 -23.36 -29.21
N MET A 12 31.51 -23.28 -30.57
CA MET A 12 30.63 -22.34 -31.26
C MET A 12 29.14 -22.60 -30.97
N ILE A 13 28.72 -23.85 -30.99
CA ILE A 13 27.32 -24.22 -30.68
C ILE A 13 27.04 -23.89 -29.23
N GLY A 14 27.92 -24.19 -28.30
CA GLY A 14 27.77 -23.85 -26.86
C GLY A 14 27.65 -22.35 -26.64
N MET A 15 28.47 -21.51 -27.30
CA MET A 15 28.34 -20.07 -27.21
C MET A 15 27.02 -19.55 -27.82
N MET A 16 26.58 -20.09 -28.96
CA MET A 16 25.27 -19.74 -29.52
C MET A 16 24.13 -20.06 -28.59
N TYR A 17 24.14 -21.24 -27.94
CA TYR A 17 23.14 -21.61 -26.94
C TYR A 17 23.18 -20.66 -25.74
N LEU A 18 24.35 -20.31 -25.25
CA LEU A 18 24.51 -19.38 -24.12
C LEU A 18 23.97 -17.99 -24.44
N VAL A 19 24.27 -17.47 -25.65
CA VAL A 19 23.73 -16.18 -26.11
C VAL A 19 22.21 -16.26 -26.29
N LEU A 20 21.69 -17.35 -26.88
CA LEU A 20 20.27 -17.53 -27.07
C LEU A 20 19.50 -17.61 -25.74
N THR A 21 20.03 -18.38 -24.77
CA THR A 21 19.42 -18.49 -23.42
C THR A 21 19.50 -17.18 -22.66
N ALA A 22 20.60 -16.41 -22.78
CA ALA A 22 20.73 -15.09 -22.17
C ALA A 22 19.73 -14.09 -22.78
N LEU A 23 19.56 -14.07 -24.10
CA LEU A 23 18.56 -13.24 -24.77
C LEU A 23 17.13 -13.62 -24.38
N LEU A 24 16.84 -14.92 -24.26
CA LEU A 24 15.55 -15.40 -23.80
C LEU A 24 15.27 -14.95 -22.37
N ALA A 25 16.24 -15.10 -21.46
CA ALA A 25 16.12 -14.67 -20.07
C ALA A 25 15.88 -13.15 -19.95
N LEU A 26 16.59 -12.33 -20.74
CA LEU A 26 16.38 -10.89 -20.77
C LEU A 26 14.97 -10.50 -21.28
N ASN A 27 14.45 -11.18 -22.31
CA ASN A 27 13.13 -10.91 -22.83
C ASN A 27 12.03 -11.30 -21.83
N VAL A 28 12.18 -12.42 -21.12
CA VAL A 28 11.25 -12.84 -20.06
C VAL A 28 11.25 -11.82 -18.92
N SER A 29 12.42 -11.36 -18.48
CA SER A 29 12.54 -10.33 -17.45
C SER A 29 11.79 -9.04 -17.83
N LYS A 30 11.99 -8.55 -19.06
CA LYS A 30 11.30 -7.37 -19.58
C LYS A 30 9.78 -7.54 -19.59
N SER A 31 9.29 -8.68 -20.07
CA SER A 31 7.83 -8.97 -20.10
C SER A 31 7.20 -8.99 -18.71
N ILE A 32 7.91 -9.50 -17.72
CA ILE A 32 7.46 -9.50 -16.32
C ILE A 32 7.37 -8.07 -15.78
N LEU A 33 8.37 -7.25 -16.03
CA LEU A 33 8.38 -5.85 -15.60
C LEU A 33 7.25 -5.05 -16.27
N ASP A 34 7.01 -5.25 -17.56
CA ASP A 34 5.91 -4.62 -18.28
C ASP A 34 4.53 -5.11 -17.75
N ALA A 35 4.44 -6.36 -17.30
CA ALA A 35 3.24 -6.86 -16.61
C ALA A 35 2.99 -6.12 -15.29
N PHE A 36 4.00 -5.87 -14.46
CA PHE A 36 3.86 -5.08 -13.23
C PHE A 36 3.41 -3.65 -13.51
N ILE A 37 3.89 -3.02 -14.60
CA ILE A 37 3.44 -1.68 -15.01
C ILE A 37 1.95 -1.69 -15.34
N ASN A 38 1.49 -2.70 -16.09
CA ASN A 38 0.07 -2.83 -16.44
C ASN A 38 -0.81 -3.13 -15.20
N ILE A 39 -0.34 -3.97 -14.29
CA ILE A 39 -1.01 -4.24 -13.01
C ILE A 39 -1.16 -2.95 -12.22
N GLU A 40 -0.08 -2.18 -12.08
CA GLU A 40 -0.09 -0.91 -11.36
C GLU A 40 -1.08 0.10 -12.00
N ALA A 41 -1.08 0.24 -13.31
CA ALA A 41 -2.02 1.10 -14.03
C ALA A 41 -3.50 0.71 -13.78
N ASN A 42 -3.78 -0.59 -13.72
CA ASN A 42 -5.11 -1.11 -13.41
C ASN A 42 -5.51 -0.82 -11.96
N ILE A 43 -4.60 -1.03 -11.00
CA ILE A 43 -4.83 -0.70 -9.58
C ILE A 43 -5.09 0.80 -9.41
N GLN A 44 -4.30 1.67 -10.03
CA GLN A 44 -4.53 3.12 -10.00
C GLN A 44 -5.91 3.49 -10.53
N THR A 45 -6.34 2.88 -11.64
CA THR A 45 -7.66 3.13 -12.22
C THR A 45 -8.76 2.66 -11.26
N GLY A 46 -8.61 1.48 -10.64
CA GLY A 46 -9.53 0.97 -9.62
C GLY A 46 -9.62 1.92 -8.42
N ASN A 47 -8.49 2.39 -7.92
CA ASN A 47 -8.42 3.31 -6.80
C ASN A 47 -9.18 4.63 -7.07
N ILE A 48 -9.06 5.18 -8.28
CA ILE A 48 -9.80 6.39 -8.67
C ILE A 48 -11.32 6.11 -8.70
N THR A 49 -11.71 4.94 -9.18
CA THR A 49 -13.13 4.54 -9.21
C THR A 49 -13.70 4.37 -7.80
N GLU A 50 -12.94 3.80 -6.86
CA GLU A 50 -13.38 3.67 -5.46
C GLU A 50 -13.55 5.04 -4.79
N VAL A 51 -12.67 6.01 -5.04
CA VAL A 51 -12.84 7.39 -4.56
C VAL A 51 -14.12 8.01 -5.10
N GLN A 52 -14.39 7.85 -6.41
CA GLN A 52 -15.62 8.38 -7.02
C GLN A 52 -16.88 7.78 -6.37
N ARG A 53 -16.88 6.47 -6.11
CA ARG A 53 -18.00 5.80 -5.39
C ARG A 53 -18.19 6.34 -3.97
N GLY A 54 -17.09 6.63 -3.27
CA GLY A 54 -17.12 7.26 -1.95
C GLY A 54 -17.73 8.67 -2.02
N ASP A 55 -17.29 9.49 -2.98
CA ASP A 55 -17.80 10.84 -3.21
C ASP A 55 -19.31 10.85 -3.54
N GLU A 56 -19.78 9.91 -4.37
CA GLU A 56 -21.21 9.75 -4.68
C GLU A 56 -22.02 9.44 -3.42
N LYS A 57 -21.62 8.44 -2.61
CA LYS A 57 -22.30 8.10 -1.35
C LYS A 57 -22.31 9.26 -0.37
N LYS A 58 -21.19 10.00 -0.27
CA LYS A 58 -21.11 11.17 0.59
C LYS A 58 -22.07 12.29 0.14
N SER A 59 -22.18 12.50 -1.18
CA SER A 59 -23.11 13.43 -1.77
C SER A 59 -24.57 13.06 -1.46
N ASP A 60 -24.91 11.77 -1.52
CA ASP A 60 -26.25 11.27 -1.17
C ASP A 60 -26.60 11.54 0.30
N VAL A 61 -25.65 11.34 1.21
CA VAL A 61 -25.83 11.64 2.63
C VAL A 61 -25.94 13.15 2.86
N ALA A 62 -25.11 13.94 2.15
CA ALA A 62 -25.16 15.39 2.23
C ALA A 62 -26.52 15.95 1.80
N ALA A 63 -27.13 15.40 0.75
CA ALA A 63 -28.47 15.79 0.30
C ALA A 63 -29.56 15.50 1.34
N LYS A 64 -29.40 14.44 2.16
CA LYS A 64 -30.34 14.06 3.22
C LYS A 64 -30.18 14.83 4.53
N ARG A 65 -29.20 15.76 4.61
CA ARG A 65 -29.00 16.57 5.84
C ARG A 65 -30.10 17.58 6.08
N VAL A 66 -30.83 17.93 5.05
CA VAL A 66 -32.04 18.77 5.15
C VAL A 66 -33.25 17.87 4.93
N ASN A 67 -34.22 17.91 5.83
CA ASN A 67 -35.46 17.18 5.68
C ASN A 67 -36.45 17.92 4.75
N ASP A 68 -37.53 17.25 4.33
CA ASP A 68 -38.52 17.82 3.39
C ASP A 68 -39.22 19.11 3.92
N GLU A 69 -39.15 19.35 5.22
CA GLU A 69 -39.72 20.56 5.89
C GLU A 69 -38.67 21.68 6.03
N GLY A 70 -37.43 21.47 5.49
CA GLY A 70 -36.33 22.44 5.55
C GLY A 70 -35.57 22.48 6.88
N GLY A 71 -35.88 21.53 7.79
CA GLY A 71 -35.15 21.37 9.06
C GLY A 71 -33.92 20.48 8.94
N GLU A 72 -33.02 20.56 9.92
CA GLU A 72 -31.81 19.72 9.96
C GLU A 72 -32.14 18.26 10.34
N ASN A 73 -31.71 17.33 9.52
CA ASN A 73 -31.70 15.91 9.86
C ASN A 73 -30.43 15.58 10.67
N LYS A 74 -30.56 15.54 12.00
CA LYS A 74 -29.45 15.34 12.93
C LYS A 74 -28.69 14.02 12.69
N THR A 75 -29.40 12.94 12.37
CA THR A 75 -28.78 11.65 12.08
C THR A 75 -27.93 11.72 10.82
N ALA A 76 -28.46 12.27 9.73
CA ALA A 76 -27.70 12.44 8.49
C ALA A 76 -26.51 13.40 8.65
N ALA A 77 -26.68 14.48 9.43
CA ALA A 77 -25.58 15.38 9.75
C ALA A 77 -24.47 14.71 10.57
N GLY A 78 -24.86 13.87 11.55
CA GLY A 78 -23.92 13.09 12.34
C GLY A 78 -23.15 12.06 11.51
N ILE A 79 -23.84 11.31 10.65
CA ILE A 79 -23.21 10.36 9.72
C ILE A 79 -22.25 11.09 8.77
N TYR A 80 -22.66 12.23 8.22
CA TYR A 80 -21.81 13.03 7.35
C TYR A 80 -20.51 13.47 8.05
N SER A 81 -20.61 13.86 9.32
CA SER A 81 -19.42 14.20 10.13
C SER A 81 -18.48 13.01 10.32
N VAL A 82 -19.02 11.78 10.50
CA VAL A 82 -18.18 10.57 10.56
C VAL A 82 -17.52 10.29 9.21
N MET A 83 -18.24 10.46 8.09
CA MET A 83 -17.66 10.31 6.75
C MET A 83 -16.51 11.29 6.51
N GLU A 84 -16.61 12.54 6.98
CA GLU A 84 -15.50 13.50 6.90
C GLU A 84 -14.27 13.05 7.70
N LYS A 85 -14.47 12.40 8.83
CA LYS A 85 -13.36 11.82 9.62
C LYS A 85 -12.72 10.65 8.89
N ILE A 86 -13.52 9.79 8.25
CA ILE A 86 -13.04 8.68 7.41
C ILE A 86 -12.20 9.24 6.25
N ASP A 87 -12.71 10.22 5.52
CA ASP A 87 -11.99 10.88 4.43
C ASP A 87 -10.64 11.43 4.89
N LYS A 88 -10.61 12.10 6.04
CA LYS A 88 -9.37 12.63 6.60
C LYS A 88 -8.38 11.53 6.96
N ALA A 89 -8.85 10.47 7.61
CA ALA A 89 -8.00 9.34 7.98
C ALA A 89 -7.43 8.63 6.74
N ALA A 90 -8.26 8.42 5.70
CA ALA A 90 -7.84 7.85 4.43
C ALA A 90 -6.83 8.76 3.70
N ALA A 91 -7.11 10.07 3.61
CA ALA A 91 -6.22 11.04 2.96
C ALA A 91 -4.82 11.05 3.57
N GLU A 92 -4.69 10.98 4.90
CA GLU A 92 -3.40 10.90 5.59
C GLU A 92 -2.58 9.65 5.18
N LYS A 93 -3.25 8.51 4.98
CA LYS A 93 -2.58 7.25 4.60
C LYS A 93 -2.24 7.24 3.11
N ILE A 94 -3.15 7.73 2.27
CA ILE A 94 -2.89 7.89 0.83
C ILE A 94 -1.69 8.82 0.60
N GLU A 95 -1.64 9.97 1.28
CA GLU A 95 -0.51 10.89 1.16
C GLU A 95 0.81 10.26 1.61
N LEU A 96 0.82 9.51 2.72
CA LEU A 96 2.01 8.81 3.18
C LEU A 96 2.51 7.79 2.15
N ILE A 97 1.60 6.97 1.62
CA ILE A 97 1.95 5.96 0.62
C ILE A 97 2.44 6.63 -0.66
N ASP A 98 1.78 7.71 -1.11
CA ASP A 98 2.21 8.48 -2.28
C ASP A 98 3.62 9.06 -2.11
N ARG A 99 3.96 9.55 -0.91
CA ARG A 99 5.33 10.01 -0.61
C ARG A 99 6.36 8.89 -0.80
N VAL A 100 6.08 7.70 -0.29
CA VAL A 100 6.99 6.55 -0.42
C VAL A 100 7.10 6.11 -1.89
N LYS A 101 5.97 6.02 -2.61
CA LYS A 101 5.95 5.71 -4.05
C LYS A 101 6.78 6.73 -4.85
N LEU A 102 6.65 8.02 -4.55
CA LEU A 102 7.42 9.07 -5.21
C LEU A 102 8.91 8.98 -4.92
N LEU A 103 9.31 8.64 -3.70
CA LEU A 103 10.72 8.41 -3.37
C LEU A 103 11.30 7.28 -4.21
N ILE A 104 10.60 6.14 -4.30
CA ILE A 104 11.03 5.02 -5.14
C ILE A 104 11.07 5.43 -6.61
N PHE A 105 10.02 6.10 -7.11
CA PHE A 105 9.96 6.56 -8.50
C PHE A 105 11.13 7.48 -8.84
N GLN A 106 11.44 8.45 -7.98
CA GLN A 106 12.53 9.41 -8.20
C GLN A 106 13.92 8.76 -8.13
N ALA A 107 14.10 7.82 -7.19
CA ALA A 107 15.37 7.09 -7.06
C ALA A 107 15.69 6.21 -8.29
N CYS A 108 14.65 5.73 -8.96
CA CYS A 108 14.78 4.82 -10.11
C CYS A 108 14.57 5.51 -11.47
N ALA A 109 14.21 6.80 -11.51
CA ALA A 109 14.10 7.56 -12.74
C ALA A 109 15.48 8.07 -13.17
N GLU A 110 15.86 7.84 -14.43
CA GLU A 110 16.98 8.53 -15.06
C GLU A 110 16.50 9.93 -15.49
N ASP A 111 16.62 10.89 -14.63
CA ASP A 111 16.52 12.28 -15.06
C ASP A 111 17.93 12.84 -15.16
N LEU A 112 18.51 12.68 -16.34
CA LEU A 112 19.85 13.16 -16.68
C LEU A 112 19.83 14.59 -17.23
N SER A 113 18.69 15.28 -17.17
CA SER A 113 18.62 16.68 -17.57
C SER A 113 19.49 17.53 -16.67
N PRO A 114 20.40 18.40 -17.22
CA PRO A 114 21.21 19.31 -16.42
C PRO A 114 20.39 20.32 -15.59
N THR A 115 19.10 20.48 -15.92
CA THR A 115 18.14 21.32 -15.23
C THR A 115 17.22 20.56 -14.28
N ALA A 116 17.37 19.22 -14.21
CA ALA A 116 16.64 18.43 -13.24
C ALA A 116 17.13 18.81 -11.83
N GLU A 117 16.18 19.10 -10.95
CA GLU A 117 16.47 19.12 -9.52
C GLU A 117 17.16 17.80 -9.18
N LYS A 118 18.27 17.87 -8.44
CA LYS A 118 19.09 16.70 -8.11
C LYS A 118 18.17 15.54 -7.72
N PRO A 119 18.34 14.34 -8.30
CA PRO A 119 17.61 13.18 -7.84
C PRO A 119 17.82 13.09 -6.33
N ILE A 120 16.76 12.82 -5.58
CA ILE A 120 16.87 12.71 -4.13
C ILE A 120 17.95 11.66 -3.85
N CYS A 121 19.10 12.14 -3.40
CA CYS A 121 20.17 11.24 -3.02
C CYS A 121 19.72 10.57 -1.74
N ILE A 122 19.38 9.29 -1.82
CA ILE A 122 18.90 8.48 -0.68
C ILE A 122 19.88 8.49 0.49
N LYS A 123 21.14 8.83 0.24
CA LYS A 123 22.17 9.01 1.26
C LYS A 123 21.90 10.21 2.18
N ASP A 124 21.21 11.24 1.67
CA ASP A 124 20.94 12.47 2.43
C ASP A 124 19.52 12.42 2.99
N ARG A 125 19.34 11.66 4.07
CA ARG A 125 18.06 11.47 4.76
C ARG A 125 17.36 12.77 5.19
N ALA A 126 18.07 13.88 5.28
CA ALA A 126 17.49 15.19 5.63
C ALA A 126 16.63 15.79 4.52
N GLU A 127 16.79 15.39 3.27
CA GLU A 127 16.12 15.94 2.08
C GLU A 127 14.90 15.14 1.61
N TRP A 128 14.44 14.15 2.35
CA TRP A 128 13.26 13.36 1.98
C TRP A 128 11.93 14.11 2.09
N LYS A 129 11.98 15.42 2.05
CA LYS A 129 10.79 16.30 1.99
C LYS A 129 10.38 16.48 0.54
N LEU A 130 9.36 15.73 0.11
CA LEU A 130 8.73 15.92 -1.18
C LEU A 130 7.77 17.10 -1.13
N ASP A 131 7.96 18.06 -2.04
CA ASP A 131 6.98 19.10 -2.28
C ASP A 131 5.92 18.61 -3.28
N PHE A 132 4.79 18.14 -2.73
CA PHE A 132 3.66 17.69 -3.54
C PHE A 132 3.06 18.81 -4.42
N ALA A 133 3.24 20.07 -4.05
CA ALA A 133 2.69 21.20 -4.80
C ALA A 133 3.44 21.43 -6.11
N ASN A 134 4.74 21.13 -6.16
CA ASN A 134 5.65 21.40 -7.27
C ASN A 134 6.10 20.15 -8.04
N LEU A 135 5.29 19.09 -8.07
CA LEU A 135 5.59 17.90 -8.88
C LEU A 135 5.56 18.25 -10.37
N LYS A 136 6.77 18.39 -10.99
CA LYS A 136 6.95 18.70 -12.42
C LYS A 136 7.57 17.57 -13.22
N LYS A 137 7.60 16.33 -12.68
CA LYS A 137 8.28 15.22 -13.37
C LYS A 137 7.38 14.57 -14.42
N PRO A 138 7.94 14.14 -15.57
CA PRO A 138 7.20 13.37 -16.56
C PRO A 138 6.58 12.10 -15.96
N GLY A 139 5.36 11.78 -16.35
CA GLY A 139 4.67 10.58 -15.86
C GLY A 139 4.00 10.72 -14.49
N LEU A 140 4.05 11.90 -13.85
CA LEU A 140 3.37 12.17 -12.60
C LEU A 140 2.21 13.15 -12.84
N THR A 141 1.03 12.82 -12.33
CA THR A 141 -0.14 13.70 -12.33
C THR A 141 -0.68 13.78 -10.91
N LYS A 142 -0.63 14.98 -10.32
CA LYS A 142 -1.24 15.24 -9.02
C LYS A 142 -2.73 15.47 -9.20
N ASN A 143 -3.55 14.78 -8.42
CA ASN A 143 -4.95 15.09 -8.29
C ASN A 143 -5.12 16.25 -7.29
N SER A 144 -6.07 17.16 -7.58
CA SER A 144 -6.38 18.30 -6.71
C SER A 144 -7.08 17.89 -5.41
N GLU A 145 -7.64 16.69 -5.40
CA GLU A 145 -8.40 16.15 -4.27
C GLU A 145 -7.48 15.32 -3.35
N PRO A 146 -7.52 15.55 -2.02
CA PRO A 146 -6.55 14.97 -1.09
C PRO A 146 -6.63 13.44 -0.98
N ILE A 147 -7.78 12.83 -1.25
CA ILE A 147 -7.95 11.37 -1.16
C ILE A 147 -7.49 10.66 -2.42
N LYS A 148 -7.44 11.35 -3.58
CA LYS A 148 -7.05 10.71 -4.85
C LYS A 148 -5.55 10.45 -4.90
N PRO A 149 -5.12 9.17 -5.06
CA PRO A 149 -3.72 8.82 -5.22
C PRO A 149 -3.08 9.55 -6.41
N ILE A 150 -1.78 9.82 -6.30
CA ILE A 150 -1.00 10.38 -7.40
C ILE A 150 -0.95 9.36 -8.54
N LYS A 151 -1.31 9.81 -9.74
CA LYS A 151 -1.19 8.98 -10.94
C LYS A 151 0.27 8.94 -11.40
N MET A 152 0.81 7.74 -11.55
CA MET A 152 2.17 7.48 -12.01
C MET A 152 2.15 6.73 -13.33
N ASN A 153 3.04 7.11 -14.24
CA ASN A 153 3.31 6.34 -15.45
C ASN A 153 4.69 5.67 -15.31
N LEU A 154 4.69 4.40 -14.95
CA LEU A 154 5.92 3.65 -14.70
C LEU A 154 6.74 3.34 -15.96
N PHE A 155 6.23 3.64 -17.15
CA PHE A 155 7.05 3.58 -18.37
C PHE A 155 8.21 4.58 -18.34
N HIS A 156 8.09 5.68 -17.56
CA HIS A 156 9.15 6.67 -17.36
C HIS A 156 10.19 6.26 -16.31
N VAL A 157 10.03 5.13 -15.63
CA VAL A 157 11.05 4.58 -14.75
C VAL A 157 12.10 3.89 -15.58
N ALA A 158 13.36 4.38 -15.53
CA ALA A 158 14.43 3.80 -16.30
C ALA A 158 14.95 2.49 -15.68
N LYS A 159 15.15 2.48 -14.37
CA LYS A 159 15.63 1.33 -13.60
C LYS A 159 14.47 0.54 -13.01
N LYS A 160 13.67 -0.09 -13.86
CA LYS A 160 12.44 -0.82 -13.48
C LYS A 160 12.71 -2.04 -12.63
N ASP A 161 13.85 -2.68 -12.84
CA ASP A 161 14.34 -3.90 -12.18
C ASP A 161 15.22 -3.63 -10.96
N ALA A 162 15.61 -2.37 -10.73
CA ALA A 162 16.42 -2.03 -9.56
C ALA A 162 15.64 -2.29 -8.26
N TYR A 163 16.32 -2.88 -7.29
CA TYR A 163 15.76 -3.19 -5.96
C TYR A 163 16.54 -2.54 -4.81
N ASP A 164 17.80 -2.18 -5.00
CA ASP A 164 18.66 -1.64 -3.93
C ASP A 164 18.08 -0.36 -3.32
N GLU A 165 17.66 0.56 -4.18
CA GLU A 165 17.15 1.87 -3.78
C GLU A 165 15.81 1.75 -3.05
N GLN A 166 14.90 0.92 -3.57
CA GLN A 166 13.62 0.71 -2.92
C GLN A 166 13.76 -0.04 -1.59
N MET A 167 14.67 -1.01 -1.49
CA MET A 167 14.96 -1.70 -0.23
C MET A 167 15.42 -0.71 0.83
N LEU A 168 16.34 0.20 0.47
CA LEU A 168 16.83 1.23 1.38
C LEU A 168 15.70 2.18 1.83
N ILE A 169 14.83 2.61 0.91
CA ILE A 169 13.67 3.46 1.21
C ILE A 169 12.69 2.74 2.14
N MET A 170 12.44 1.45 1.91
CA MET A 170 11.55 0.63 2.75
C MET A 170 12.17 0.25 4.11
N GLY A 171 13.46 0.50 4.27
CA GLY A 171 14.18 0.21 5.51
C GLY A 171 14.67 -1.23 5.61
N ILE A 172 14.74 -1.95 4.49
CA ILE A 172 15.28 -3.28 4.43
C ILE A 172 16.80 -3.20 4.46
N ASN A 173 17.42 -4.00 5.29
CA ASN A 173 18.87 -4.15 5.43
C ASN A 173 19.21 -5.65 5.50
N GLU A 174 20.44 -6.00 5.81
CA GLU A 174 20.85 -7.40 6.02
C GLU A 174 20.03 -8.13 7.06
N ASN A 175 19.48 -7.41 8.05
CA ASN A 175 18.58 -7.96 9.04
C ASN A 175 17.10 -7.74 8.64
N ILE A 176 16.59 -8.57 7.78
CA ILE A 176 15.19 -8.54 7.31
C ILE A 176 14.14 -8.82 8.41
N MET A 177 14.56 -9.36 9.55
CA MET A 177 13.68 -9.56 10.71
C MET A 177 13.46 -8.26 11.50
N ALA A 178 14.42 -7.33 11.43
CA ALA A 178 14.38 -6.04 12.12
C ALA A 178 14.70 -4.89 11.15
N PRO A 179 13.74 -4.45 10.33
CA PRO A 179 13.95 -3.38 9.39
C PRO A 179 14.29 -2.05 10.08
N ASN A 180 14.94 -1.16 9.34
CA ASN A 180 15.27 0.17 9.82
C ASN A 180 13.99 1.01 10.03
N LYS A 181 13.62 1.21 11.28
CA LYS A 181 12.40 1.95 11.66
C LYS A 181 12.43 3.44 11.34
N THR A 182 13.60 4.01 11.03
CA THR A 182 13.74 5.43 10.65
C THR A 182 13.62 5.64 9.15
N ALA A 183 13.54 4.59 8.35
CA ALA A 183 13.34 4.67 6.92
C ALA A 183 11.90 5.18 6.61
N PRO A 184 11.72 6.01 5.56
CA PRO A 184 10.41 6.59 5.25
C PRO A 184 9.37 5.53 4.91
N GLY A 185 9.74 4.48 4.19
CA GLY A 185 8.83 3.40 3.83
C GLY A 185 8.39 2.54 5.01
N PHE A 186 9.22 2.45 6.08
CA PHE A 186 8.80 1.76 7.30
C PHE A 186 7.55 2.40 7.94
N ALA A 187 7.37 3.71 7.79
CA ALA A 187 6.22 4.42 8.36
C ALA A 187 4.86 3.90 7.83
N VAL A 188 4.85 3.24 6.67
CA VAL A 188 3.63 2.63 6.10
C VAL A 188 3.07 1.55 7.02
N TRP A 189 3.92 0.71 7.64
CA TRP A 189 3.50 -0.35 8.53
C TRP A 189 2.66 0.17 9.72
N PRO A 190 3.19 1.02 10.61
CA PRO A 190 2.41 1.52 11.75
C PRO A 190 1.23 2.41 11.31
N ALA A 191 1.29 3.06 10.14
CA ALA A 191 0.19 3.84 9.62
C ALA A 191 -1.00 2.96 9.23
N MET A 192 -0.77 1.80 8.61
CA MET A 192 -1.83 0.84 8.29
C MET A 192 -2.44 0.23 9.54
N GLU A 193 -1.62 -0.11 10.56
CA GLU A 193 -2.13 -0.56 11.85
C GLU A 193 -3.02 0.48 12.53
N LYS A 194 -2.59 1.74 12.50
CA LYS A 194 -3.37 2.86 13.06
C LYS A 194 -4.67 3.05 12.30
N TYR A 195 -4.62 3.03 10.97
CA TYR A 195 -5.81 3.17 10.11
C TYR A 195 -6.84 2.09 10.39
N ARG A 196 -6.42 0.83 10.55
CA ARG A 196 -7.30 -0.28 10.90
C ARG A 196 -8.11 0.00 12.18
N THR A 197 -7.46 0.51 13.22
CA THR A 197 -8.11 0.89 14.48
C THR A 197 -9.05 2.08 14.27
N GLU A 198 -8.58 3.14 13.61
CA GLU A 198 -9.35 4.36 13.34
C GLU A 198 -10.65 4.06 12.58
N ILE A 199 -10.59 3.21 11.54
CA ILE A 199 -11.78 2.84 10.76
C ILE A 199 -12.80 2.06 11.60
N CYS A 200 -12.34 1.10 12.41
CA CYS A 200 -13.22 0.35 13.29
C CYS A 200 -13.92 1.25 14.33
N ASP A 201 -13.18 2.20 14.91
CA ASP A 201 -13.74 3.18 15.86
C ASP A 201 -14.77 4.10 15.18
N LEU A 202 -14.51 4.53 13.94
CA LEU A 202 -15.43 5.40 13.20
C LEU A 202 -16.74 4.69 12.80
N ILE A 203 -16.67 3.39 12.48
CA ILE A 203 -17.90 2.60 12.25
C ILE A 203 -18.74 2.51 13.53
N VAL A 204 -18.10 2.27 14.66
CA VAL A 204 -18.80 2.21 15.96
C VAL A 204 -19.37 3.59 16.34
N GLU A 205 -18.66 4.68 16.00
CA GLU A 205 -19.16 6.04 16.15
C GLU A 205 -20.42 6.26 15.29
N ALA A 206 -20.40 5.82 14.02
CA ALA A 206 -21.55 5.92 13.12
C ALA A 206 -22.76 5.16 13.68
N SER A 207 -22.55 3.95 14.22
CA SER A 207 -23.60 3.15 14.85
C SER A 207 -24.21 3.86 16.07
N SER A 208 -23.37 4.57 16.84
CA SER A 208 -23.83 5.37 17.98
C SER A 208 -24.66 6.59 17.56
N VAL A 209 -24.43 7.15 16.36
CA VAL A 209 -25.21 8.24 15.79
C VAL A 209 -26.58 7.78 15.32
N ILE A 210 -26.65 6.54 14.81
CA ILE A 210 -27.90 5.97 14.25
C ILE A 210 -28.80 5.39 15.36
N ASP A 211 -28.25 5.17 16.56
CA ASP A 211 -28.98 4.53 17.64
C ASP A 211 -30.06 5.46 18.20
N GLU A 212 -31.33 5.02 18.10
CA GLU A 212 -32.50 5.80 18.51
C GLU A 212 -32.59 6.00 20.04
N ASP A 213 -32.04 5.06 20.81
CA ASP A 213 -31.97 5.13 22.27
C ASP A 213 -30.78 5.97 22.78
N GLY A 214 -29.96 6.51 21.86
CA GLY A 214 -28.78 7.31 22.19
C GLY A 214 -27.64 6.52 22.84
N LYS A 215 -27.65 5.19 22.66
CA LYS A 215 -26.58 4.33 23.19
C LYS A 215 -25.28 4.62 22.50
N LYS A 216 -24.21 4.75 23.30
CA LYS A 216 -22.83 4.88 22.81
C LYS A 216 -22.17 3.52 22.79
N TYR A 217 -21.60 3.19 21.65
CA TYR A 217 -20.85 1.97 21.44
C TYR A 217 -19.34 2.24 21.47
N SER A 218 -18.53 1.21 21.71
CA SER A 218 -17.08 1.32 21.78
C SER A 218 -16.41 0.03 21.30
N PHE A 219 -15.35 0.18 20.49
CA PHE A 219 -14.49 -0.91 20.06
C PHE A 219 -13.24 -0.98 20.92
N LYS A 220 -12.88 -2.17 21.38
CA LYS A 220 -11.61 -2.43 22.07
C LYS A 220 -10.64 -3.09 21.09
N ASP A 221 -9.74 -2.29 20.50
CA ASP A 221 -8.75 -2.81 19.58
C ASP A 221 -7.88 -3.88 20.26
N PRO A 222 -7.89 -5.12 19.76
CA PRO A 222 -7.05 -6.19 20.27
C PRO A 222 -5.56 -6.01 19.95
N LYS A 223 -5.19 -5.05 19.11
CA LYS A 223 -3.82 -4.75 18.66
C LYS A 223 -3.09 -5.98 18.15
N ILE A 224 -3.79 -6.81 17.36
CA ILE A 224 -3.24 -8.04 16.83
C ILE A 224 -2.17 -7.71 15.78
N LYS A 225 -0.93 -8.12 16.08
CA LYS A 225 0.22 -7.95 15.18
C LYS A 225 0.76 -9.28 14.69
N LYS A 226 0.59 -10.34 15.50
CA LYS A 226 1.12 -11.67 15.24
C LYS A 226 0.01 -12.69 15.35
N PHE A 227 -0.09 -13.53 14.35
CA PHE A 227 -1.01 -14.66 14.31
C PHE A 227 -0.41 -15.79 13.48
N LYS A 228 -0.78 -17.02 13.79
CA LYS A 228 -0.26 -18.21 13.12
C LYS A 228 -0.86 -18.38 11.73
N ASP A 229 -2.17 -18.23 11.66
CA ASP A 229 -2.99 -18.39 10.46
C ASP A 229 -4.27 -17.56 10.60
N PHE A 230 -5.08 -17.52 9.55
CA PHE A 230 -6.35 -16.78 9.59
C PHE A 230 -7.34 -17.31 10.63
N ALA A 231 -7.30 -18.58 10.99
CA ALA A 231 -8.17 -19.14 12.03
C ALA A 231 -7.77 -18.62 13.43
N ASP A 232 -6.46 -18.48 13.67
CA ASP A 232 -5.94 -17.87 14.90
C ASP A 232 -6.31 -16.38 14.97
N LEU A 233 -6.18 -15.64 13.85
CA LEU A 233 -6.61 -14.25 13.76
C LEU A 233 -8.11 -14.11 14.08
N ASP A 234 -8.96 -14.97 13.50
CA ASP A 234 -10.40 -14.98 13.75
C ASP A 234 -10.73 -15.22 15.23
N LYS A 235 -10.03 -16.15 15.86
CA LYS A 235 -10.21 -16.47 17.28
C LYS A 235 -9.84 -15.29 18.19
N GLN A 236 -8.70 -14.64 17.91
CA GLN A 236 -8.24 -13.48 18.67
C GLN A 236 -9.21 -12.30 18.49
N LEU A 237 -9.66 -12.04 17.26
CA LEU A 237 -10.58 -10.96 16.93
C LEU A 237 -11.96 -11.20 17.55
N LYS A 238 -12.52 -12.41 17.46
CA LYS A 238 -13.80 -12.76 18.07
C LYS A 238 -13.81 -12.47 19.56
N LYS A 239 -12.75 -12.86 20.27
CA LYS A 239 -12.61 -12.57 21.70
C LYS A 239 -12.65 -11.06 22.00
N ALA A 240 -12.03 -10.25 21.14
CA ALA A 240 -12.03 -8.80 21.30
C ALA A 240 -13.42 -8.18 21.00
N LEU A 241 -14.09 -8.66 19.94
CA LEU A 241 -15.43 -8.20 19.59
C LEU A 241 -16.46 -8.56 20.66
N ASP A 242 -16.31 -9.72 21.30
CA ASP A 242 -17.18 -10.13 22.42
C ASP A 242 -16.93 -9.32 23.69
N ALA A 243 -15.71 -8.80 23.86
CA ALA A 243 -15.33 -7.92 24.97
C ALA A 243 -15.63 -6.43 24.71
N SER A 244 -16.04 -6.07 23.50
CA SER A 244 -16.38 -4.72 23.05
C SER A 244 -17.90 -4.48 23.17
N ASP A 245 -18.29 -3.24 23.44
CA ASP A 245 -19.70 -2.85 23.38
C ASP A 245 -20.04 -2.36 21.96
N ILE A 246 -20.37 -3.31 21.09
CA ILE A 246 -20.65 -3.10 19.67
C ILE A 246 -22.04 -3.64 19.36
N LYS A 247 -22.76 -2.96 18.48
CA LYS A 247 -24.03 -3.44 17.97
C LYS A 247 -23.83 -4.79 17.27
N GLN A 248 -24.74 -5.75 17.49
CA GLN A 248 -24.55 -7.12 16.99
C GLN A 248 -24.40 -7.18 15.48
N ASP A 249 -25.14 -6.35 14.75
CA ASP A 249 -25.12 -6.29 13.29
C ASP A 249 -23.80 -5.76 12.73
N ASP A 250 -23.08 -4.92 13.49
CA ASP A 250 -21.82 -4.31 13.07
C ASP A 250 -20.62 -5.21 13.32
N LYS A 251 -20.73 -6.21 14.18
CA LYS A 251 -19.62 -7.13 14.51
C LYS A 251 -19.04 -7.81 13.27
N GLY A 252 -19.90 -8.19 12.32
CA GLY A 252 -19.50 -8.80 11.06
C GLY A 252 -18.71 -7.85 10.15
N ILE A 253 -19.16 -6.60 10.05
CA ILE A 253 -18.51 -5.55 9.26
C ILE A 253 -17.13 -5.24 9.84
N ILE A 254 -17.06 -4.97 11.16
CA ILE A 254 -15.80 -4.68 11.86
C ILE A 254 -14.84 -5.86 11.74
N ALA A 255 -15.32 -7.10 11.89
CA ALA A 255 -14.46 -8.28 11.73
C ALA A 255 -13.86 -8.38 10.32
N SER A 256 -14.66 -8.12 9.29
CA SER A 256 -14.21 -8.16 7.90
C SER A 256 -13.17 -7.08 7.61
N LEU A 257 -13.43 -5.84 8.01
CA LEU A 257 -12.51 -4.72 7.85
C LEU A 257 -11.22 -4.92 8.63
N TYR A 258 -11.32 -5.30 9.89
CA TYR A 258 -10.14 -5.55 10.72
C TYR A 258 -9.25 -6.63 10.10
N LYS A 259 -9.82 -7.74 9.62
CA LYS A 259 -9.06 -8.81 8.95
C LYS A 259 -8.44 -8.34 7.64
N GLY A 260 -9.20 -7.64 6.81
CA GLY A 260 -8.72 -7.13 5.52
C GLY A 260 -7.49 -6.21 5.67
N LEU A 261 -7.50 -5.35 6.69
CA LEU A 261 -6.41 -4.41 6.96
C LEU A 261 -5.28 -4.99 7.84
N THR A 262 -5.46 -6.20 8.42
CA THR A 262 -4.43 -6.80 9.28
C THR A 262 -3.37 -7.51 8.46
N LYS A 263 -2.12 -7.13 8.66
CA LYS A 263 -0.95 -7.83 8.14
C LYS A 263 -0.23 -8.55 9.30
N ASN A 264 0.29 -9.74 9.06
CA ASN A 264 1.10 -10.43 10.07
C ASN A 264 2.48 -9.77 10.14
N GLU A 265 2.84 -9.23 11.32
CA GLU A 265 4.12 -8.55 11.53
C GLU A 265 5.30 -9.45 11.15
N MET A 266 5.21 -10.74 11.50
CA MET A 266 6.26 -11.72 11.21
C MET A 266 5.69 -12.80 10.30
N GLN A 267 6.26 -12.93 9.11
CA GLN A 267 5.89 -13.92 8.11
C GLN A 267 6.96 -15.00 8.02
N ALA A 268 6.57 -16.21 7.61
CA ALA A 268 7.54 -17.27 7.29
C ALA A 268 8.45 -16.81 6.15
N ASP A 269 9.74 -17.06 6.28
CA ASP A 269 10.69 -16.77 5.22
C ASP A 269 10.50 -17.77 4.06
N PRO A 270 10.22 -17.31 2.83
CA PRO A 270 10.06 -18.22 1.70
C PRO A 270 11.37 -18.86 1.24
N HIS A 271 12.52 -18.34 1.65
CA HIS A 271 13.84 -18.80 1.22
C HIS A 271 14.57 -19.62 2.29
N GLU A 272 14.18 -19.48 3.56
CA GLU A 272 14.83 -20.18 4.67
C GLU A 272 13.80 -20.82 5.61
N GLU A 273 13.72 -22.15 5.56
CA GLU A 273 12.82 -22.93 6.39
C GLU A 273 13.04 -22.67 7.89
N GLY A 274 11.96 -22.47 8.63
CA GLY A 274 11.99 -22.21 10.06
C GLY A 274 12.38 -20.77 10.46
N LYS A 275 12.78 -19.92 9.52
CA LYS A 275 13.00 -18.49 9.79
C LYS A 275 11.74 -17.67 9.51
N THR A 276 11.71 -16.50 10.12
CA THR A 276 10.66 -15.50 9.90
C THR A 276 11.27 -14.16 9.52
N ARG A 277 10.53 -13.37 8.76
CA ARG A 277 10.90 -12.00 8.38
C ARG A 277 9.78 -11.04 8.70
N HIS A 278 10.11 -9.78 8.95
CA HIS A 278 9.12 -8.73 9.11
C HIS A 278 8.33 -8.57 7.80
N TRP A 279 7.04 -8.17 7.90
CA TRP A 279 6.15 -7.99 6.74
C TRP A 279 6.78 -7.13 5.63
N ILE A 280 7.46 -6.03 6.00
CA ILE A 280 8.16 -5.18 5.03
C ILE A 280 9.24 -5.97 4.27
N GLY A 281 10.06 -6.75 4.97
CA GLY A 281 11.04 -7.63 4.33
C GLY A 281 10.36 -8.70 3.47
N GLY A 282 9.27 -9.30 3.95
CA GLY A 282 8.53 -10.30 3.18
C GLY A 282 7.89 -9.77 1.89
N THR A 283 7.55 -8.48 1.86
CA THR A 283 6.85 -7.85 0.72
C THR A 283 7.82 -7.17 -0.25
N PHE A 284 8.88 -6.55 0.25
CA PHE A 284 9.72 -5.62 -0.54
C PHE A 284 11.17 -6.07 -0.72
N ASP A 285 11.59 -7.16 -0.05
CA ASP A 285 12.97 -7.67 -0.20
C ASP A 285 13.22 -8.14 -1.64
N HIS A 286 14.25 -7.57 -2.28
CA HIS A 286 14.62 -7.82 -3.68
C HIS A 286 13.47 -7.63 -4.69
N ALA A 287 12.39 -6.95 -4.32
CA ALA A 287 11.31 -6.64 -5.24
C ALA A 287 11.78 -5.57 -6.25
N PRO A 288 11.58 -5.76 -7.56
CA PRO A 288 11.82 -4.70 -8.53
C PRO A 288 11.06 -3.41 -8.17
N SER A 289 11.64 -2.24 -8.47
CA SER A 289 11.05 -0.95 -8.13
C SER A 289 9.59 -0.79 -8.60
N VAL A 290 9.28 -1.28 -9.80
CA VAL A 290 7.90 -1.25 -10.33
C VAL A 290 6.96 -2.18 -9.56
N ALA A 291 7.44 -3.33 -9.08
CA ALA A 291 6.65 -4.24 -8.26
C ALA A 291 6.42 -3.66 -6.86
N ALA A 292 7.42 -3.01 -6.27
CA ALA A 292 7.29 -2.32 -4.99
C ALA A 292 6.26 -1.17 -5.05
N ILE A 293 6.26 -0.38 -6.13
CA ILE A 293 5.24 0.66 -6.36
C ILE A 293 3.85 0.03 -6.51
N ALA A 294 3.71 -1.07 -7.25
CA ALA A 294 2.44 -1.77 -7.40
C ALA A 294 1.91 -2.32 -6.04
N ALA A 295 2.80 -2.87 -5.20
CA ALA A 295 2.44 -3.32 -3.86
C ALA A 295 1.96 -2.15 -2.97
N LEU A 296 2.60 -0.99 -3.05
CA LEU A 296 2.17 0.21 -2.35
C LEU A 296 0.81 0.72 -2.87
N SER A 297 0.56 0.65 -4.18
CA SER A 297 -0.75 1.00 -4.75
C SER A 297 -1.86 0.03 -4.33
N SER A 298 -1.52 -1.25 -4.12
CA SER A 298 -2.45 -2.22 -3.53
C SER A 298 -2.82 -1.85 -2.09
N LEU A 299 -1.89 -1.35 -1.28
CA LEU A 299 -2.20 -0.83 0.06
C LEU A 299 -3.13 0.39 0.00
N GLN A 300 -2.96 1.27 -1.00
CA GLN A 300 -3.90 2.37 -1.23
C GLN A 300 -5.30 1.85 -1.57
N SER A 301 -5.40 0.78 -2.35
CA SER A 301 -6.68 0.12 -2.62
C SER A 301 -7.33 -0.40 -1.35
N GLU A 302 -6.57 -1.02 -0.45
CA GLU A 302 -7.09 -1.47 0.85
C GLU A 302 -7.61 -0.31 1.71
N VAL A 303 -6.94 0.83 1.70
CA VAL A 303 -7.39 2.04 2.41
C VAL A 303 -8.69 2.58 1.82
N LEU A 304 -8.83 2.59 0.49
CA LEU A 304 -9.98 3.16 -0.21
C LEU A 304 -11.21 2.25 -0.18
N THR A 305 -11.02 0.93 -0.06
CA THR A 305 -12.12 -0.04 -0.03
C THR A 305 -12.65 -0.31 1.38
N ALA A 306 -11.91 0.08 2.40
CA ALA A 306 -12.30 -0.04 3.81
C ALA A 306 -13.35 1.00 4.20
#